data_958ea69d0f901d9657b94f23171ebf99
#
_entry.id   958ea69d0f901d9657b94f23171ebf99
#
_cell.length_a   1.000
_cell.length_b   1.000
_cell.length_c   1.000
_cell.angle_alpha   90.00
_cell.angle_beta   90.00
_cell.angle_gamma   90.00
#
_symmetry.space_group_name_H-M   'P 1'
#
loop_
_entity.id
_entity.type
_entity.pdbx_description
1 polymer ?
#
loop_
_entity_poly.entity_id
_entity_poly.type
_entity_poly.pdbx_seq_one_letter_code
_entity_poly.pdbx_strand_id
1 'polypeptide(L)'
;SSRTMSLLSQLEKINLDSVLGEADNARYVTSKILHLVQSQEKTRKEMTSKGSTGIEVILSTLEVKPLCGYGYIASFNFIIGLCGGRRASVLVTKGGTQILLQLLLTASKDSPPNEELMVLLHTLLAKIGPKDKKIGMKARINGALNISLNLVKQNLQNHKLILPCLQVLRVYSTNSVNAVSLGKNGVVELMFKIIGPFSKKNTSLMKVALDTLAALLKSKTNARRAVDRGYVQVLLTIYVDWHSHDSRHRYMLIRKGVLQCIKNVTNIKLGRKAFIDANGMKILYNTSQECLAVRTLDPLVNTSSLIMRKCFPKNRLPLPTIKSAFHFQLPVIPASGPVAQLYNLPPDVDDVVDESDDNDDAETESEIETENDDDKDQHFKNDDIETDINKLKPRQELGRSIEELKMYEQFFPELSENFQECDLVSKEPKPFVPDANLGGPIVVPTAGEE
;
A
#
# COMPACT_ATOMS: atom_id res chain seq x y z
N SER A 1 -2.22 -39.53 7.74
CA SER A 1 -2.44 -38.76 8.99
C SER A 1 -1.46 -39.20 10.08
N SER A 2 -1.22 -40.52 10.24
CA SER A 2 -0.35 -41.01 11.29
C SER A 2 1.10 -40.53 11.21
N ARG A 3 1.63 -40.34 9.99
CA ARG A 3 3.01 -39.88 9.80
C ARG A 3 3.18 -38.42 10.18
N THR A 4 2.24 -37.53 9.79
CA THR A 4 2.25 -36.14 10.17
C THR A 4 2.13 -35.97 11.68
N MET A 5 1.21 -36.69 12.31
CA MET A 5 1.04 -36.67 13.76
C MET A 5 2.27 -37.18 14.50
N SER A 6 2.93 -38.22 13.97
CA SER A 6 4.18 -38.75 14.53
C SER A 6 5.31 -37.72 14.47
N LEU A 7 5.47 -37.02 13.35
CA LEU A 7 6.48 -35.95 13.19
C LEU A 7 6.21 -34.75 14.11
N LEU A 8 4.95 -34.36 14.25
CA LEU A 8 4.57 -33.27 15.18
C LEU A 8 4.85 -33.68 16.64
N SER A 9 4.57 -34.91 17.01
CA SER A 9 4.90 -35.45 18.34
C SER A 9 6.41 -35.47 18.60
N GLN A 10 7.22 -35.85 17.61
CA GLN A 10 8.67 -35.76 17.70
C GLN A 10 9.15 -34.33 17.89
N LEU A 11 8.60 -33.37 17.13
CA LEU A 11 8.94 -31.96 17.25
C LEU A 11 8.56 -31.41 18.62
N GLU A 12 7.39 -31.77 19.14
CA GLU A 12 6.95 -31.40 20.47
C GLU A 12 7.90 -31.87 21.56
N LYS A 13 8.38 -33.13 21.48
CA LYS A 13 9.40 -33.66 22.40
C LYS A 13 10.71 -32.89 22.31
N ILE A 14 11.15 -32.56 21.09
CA ILE A 14 12.36 -31.75 20.87
C ILE A 14 12.20 -30.36 21.50
N ASN A 15 11.04 -29.75 21.42
CA ASN A 15 10.77 -28.46 22.03
C ASN A 15 10.81 -28.50 23.57
N LEU A 16 10.46 -29.60 24.19
CA LEU A 16 10.51 -29.80 25.63
C LEU A 16 11.93 -30.07 26.15
N ASP A 17 12.84 -30.46 25.25
CA ASP A 17 14.23 -30.71 25.62
C ASP A 17 15.05 -29.43 25.58
N SER A 18 15.68 -29.09 26.71
CA SER A 18 16.49 -27.88 26.86
C SER A 18 17.92 -28.01 26.35
N VAL A 19 18.29 -29.17 25.77
CA VAL A 19 19.65 -29.44 25.32
C VAL A 19 19.91 -28.77 23.96
N LEU A 20 21.01 -28.01 23.85
CA LEU A 20 21.43 -27.26 22.67
C LEU A 20 21.69 -28.14 21.43
N GLY A 21 21.95 -29.45 21.59
CA GLY A 21 22.19 -30.39 20.48
C GLY A 21 20.96 -30.74 19.65
N GLU A 22 19.76 -30.38 20.07
CA GLU A 22 18.49 -30.76 19.42
C GLU A 22 18.10 -29.84 18.24
N ALA A 23 18.88 -28.80 17.95
CA ALA A 23 18.59 -27.89 16.82
C ALA A 23 18.64 -28.63 15.47
N ASP A 24 19.59 -29.53 15.27
CA ASP A 24 19.69 -30.31 14.02
C ASP A 24 18.53 -31.30 13.88
N ASN A 25 18.07 -31.89 14.98
CA ASN A 25 16.87 -32.74 14.96
C ASN A 25 15.61 -31.92 14.65
N ALA A 26 15.47 -30.73 15.18
CA ALA A 26 14.36 -29.83 14.85
C ALA A 26 14.36 -29.47 13.36
N ARG A 27 15.52 -29.19 12.81
CA ARG A 27 15.70 -28.92 11.37
C ARG A 27 15.30 -30.12 10.51
N TYR A 28 15.73 -31.28 10.90
CA TYR A 28 15.43 -32.53 10.18
C TYR A 28 13.93 -32.84 10.20
N VAL A 29 13.28 -32.77 11.35
CA VAL A 29 11.86 -33.01 11.50
C VAL A 29 11.02 -31.98 10.75
N THR A 30 11.36 -30.70 10.83
CA THR A 30 10.65 -29.61 10.10
C THR A 30 10.79 -29.77 8.59
N SER A 31 11.95 -30.21 8.10
CA SER A 31 12.16 -30.51 6.66
C SER A 31 11.26 -31.64 6.17
N LYS A 32 11.07 -32.66 6.97
CA LYS A 32 10.14 -33.78 6.64
C LYS A 32 8.68 -33.31 6.65
N ILE A 33 8.29 -32.47 7.61
CA ILE A 33 6.96 -31.89 7.65
C ILE A 33 6.75 -31.04 6.40
N LEU A 34 7.73 -30.22 6.02
CA LEU A 34 7.69 -29.41 4.80
C LEU A 34 7.46 -30.29 3.57
N HIS A 35 8.17 -31.39 3.44
CA HIS A 35 8.02 -32.31 2.31
C HIS A 35 6.58 -32.84 2.23
N LEU A 36 5.98 -33.24 3.34
CA LEU A 36 4.60 -33.71 3.39
C LEU A 36 3.61 -32.58 3.03
N VAL A 37 3.84 -31.38 3.53
CA VAL A 37 2.99 -30.20 3.22
C VAL A 37 3.07 -29.84 1.75
N GLN A 38 4.24 -29.94 1.13
CA GLN A 38 4.42 -29.67 -0.30
C GLN A 38 3.74 -30.72 -1.19
N SER A 39 3.81 -31.98 -0.78
CA SER A 39 3.35 -33.09 -1.61
C SER A 39 1.88 -33.47 -1.41
N GLN A 40 1.29 -33.13 -0.27
CA GLN A 40 -0.05 -33.60 0.10
C GLN A 40 -0.96 -32.48 0.60
N GLU A 41 -2.02 -32.21 -0.14
CA GLU A 41 -3.05 -31.26 0.30
C GLU A 41 -3.75 -31.70 1.60
N LYS A 42 -3.88 -33.02 1.79
CA LYS A 42 -4.44 -33.56 3.02
C LYS A 42 -3.65 -33.15 4.26
N THR A 43 -2.33 -33.17 4.18
CA THR A 43 -1.45 -32.73 5.27
C THR A 43 -1.66 -31.25 5.59
N ARG A 44 -1.79 -30.41 4.55
CA ARG A 44 -2.07 -28.97 4.74
C ARG A 44 -3.38 -28.73 5.48
N LYS A 45 -4.42 -29.46 5.10
CA LYS A 45 -5.74 -29.39 5.76
C LYS A 45 -5.67 -29.89 7.21
N GLU A 46 -4.94 -30.97 7.46
CA GLU A 46 -4.78 -31.52 8.82
C GLU A 46 -4.07 -30.54 9.76
N MET A 47 -3.02 -29.88 9.28
CA MET A 47 -2.27 -28.92 10.12
C MET A 47 -3.06 -27.69 10.50
N THR A 48 -4.06 -27.34 9.73
CA THR A 48 -4.84 -26.12 9.90
C THR A 48 -6.29 -26.40 10.30
N SER A 49 -6.68 -27.65 10.46
CA SER A 49 -8.03 -28.01 10.87
C SER A 49 -8.29 -27.61 12.33
N LYS A 50 -9.57 -27.38 12.61
CA LYS A 50 -10.01 -27.07 13.97
C LYS A 50 -9.68 -28.24 14.90
N GLY A 51 -8.99 -27.97 16.00
CA GLY A 51 -8.53 -28.99 16.94
C GLY A 51 -7.15 -29.56 16.65
N SER A 52 -6.50 -29.21 15.53
CA SER A 52 -5.12 -29.61 15.26
C SER A 52 -4.15 -28.76 16.08
N THR A 53 -3.14 -29.39 16.67
CA THR A 53 -2.06 -28.74 17.40
C THR A 53 -0.84 -28.45 16.52
N GLY A 54 -0.91 -28.72 15.21
CA GLY A 54 0.23 -28.63 14.30
C GLY A 54 0.85 -27.23 14.26
N ILE A 55 0.05 -26.20 14.12
CA ILE A 55 0.52 -24.83 14.09
C ILE A 55 1.10 -24.39 15.44
N GLU A 56 0.49 -24.79 16.54
CA GLU A 56 0.99 -24.51 17.89
C GLU A 56 2.37 -25.12 18.13
N VAL A 57 2.59 -26.34 17.70
CA VAL A 57 3.89 -27.02 17.80
C VAL A 57 4.94 -26.27 16.99
N ILE A 58 4.61 -25.84 15.77
CA ILE A 58 5.51 -25.06 14.91
C ILE A 58 5.87 -23.72 15.56
N LEU A 59 4.88 -22.98 16.06
CA LEU A 59 5.11 -21.70 16.76
C LEU A 59 5.94 -21.92 18.02
N SER A 60 5.68 -22.97 18.77
CA SER A 60 6.48 -23.34 19.95
C SER A 60 7.93 -23.62 19.57
N THR A 61 8.18 -24.26 18.45
CA THR A 61 9.54 -24.48 17.94
C THR A 61 10.27 -23.17 17.68
N LEU A 62 9.60 -22.21 17.05
CA LEU A 62 10.15 -20.87 16.79
C LEU A 62 10.44 -20.12 18.09
N GLU A 63 9.62 -20.29 19.10
CA GLU A 63 9.77 -19.63 20.39
C GLU A 63 10.87 -20.25 21.26
N VAL A 64 10.89 -21.58 21.34
CA VAL A 64 11.79 -22.33 22.25
C VAL A 64 13.20 -22.47 21.68
N LYS A 65 13.33 -22.61 20.36
CA LYS A 65 14.61 -22.80 19.68
C LYS A 65 14.95 -21.63 18.74
N PRO A 66 14.81 -20.36 19.17
CA PRO A 66 15.16 -19.25 18.31
C PRO A 66 16.67 -19.27 18.05
N LEU A 67 17.11 -19.11 16.84
CA LEU A 67 18.52 -18.97 16.46
C LEU A 67 19.40 -20.22 16.54
N CYS A 68 18.89 -21.36 16.94
CA CYS A 68 19.67 -22.62 16.93
C CYS A 68 19.85 -23.23 15.53
N GLY A 69 19.98 -22.39 14.53
CA GLY A 69 20.12 -22.80 13.13
C GLY A 69 18.99 -22.26 12.29
N TYR A 70 19.33 -21.46 11.28
CA TYR A 70 18.36 -20.76 10.46
C TYR A 70 17.63 -21.66 9.44
N GLY A 71 18.08 -22.90 9.25
CA GLY A 71 17.51 -23.81 8.26
C GLY A 71 16.05 -24.17 8.48
N TYR A 72 15.60 -24.29 9.73
CA TYR A 72 14.20 -24.61 10.01
C TYR A 72 13.28 -23.40 9.78
N ILE A 73 13.78 -22.17 9.89
CA ILE A 73 12.99 -20.96 9.60
C ILE A 73 12.63 -20.89 8.12
N ALA A 74 13.54 -21.27 7.23
CA ALA A 74 13.23 -21.40 5.81
C ALA A 74 12.11 -22.40 5.58
N SER A 75 12.14 -23.56 6.25
CA SER A 75 11.07 -24.55 6.19
C SER A 75 9.73 -23.99 6.66
N PHE A 76 9.71 -23.23 7.74
CA PHE A 76 8.49 -22.57 8.21
C PHE A 76 7.93 -21.55 7.22
N ASN A 77 8.79 -20.77 6.58
CA ASN A 77 8.36 -19.83 5.55
C ASN A 77 7.62 -20.56 4.41
N PHE A 78 8.18 -21.67 3.94
CA PHE A 78 7.54 -22.49 2.93
C PHE A 78 6.25 -23.15 3.42
N ILE A 79 6.22 -23.68 4.62
CA ILE A 79 5.03 -24.28 5.21
C ILE A 79 3.88 -23.25 5.27
N ILE A 80 4.17 -22.06 5.76
CA ILE A 80 3.17 -20.99 5.87
C ILE A 80 2.73 -20.51 4.50
N GLY A 81 3.65 -20.36 3.55
CA GLY A 81 3.33 -19.99 2.19
C GLY A 81 2.42 -20.97 1.47
N LEU A 82 2.66 -22.27 1.68
CA LEU A 82 1.84 -23.33 1.09
C LEU A 82 0.47 -23.48 1.77
N CYS A 83 0.36 -23.07 3.02
CA CYS A 83 -0.91 -23.12 3.74
C CYS A 83 -1.93 -22.07 3.31
N GLY A 84 -1.50 -21.02 2.58
CA GLY A 84 -2.38 -20.02 1.98
C GLY A 84 -2.92 -18.97 2.94
N GLY A 85 -3.53 -17.91 2.39
CA GLY A 85 -3.93 -16.72 3.13
C GLY A 85 -4.97 -16.94 4.23
N ARG A 86 -5.93 -17.84 4.03
CA ARG A 86 -6.94 -18.17 5.06
C ARG A 86 -6.32 -18.74 6.33
N ARG A 87 -5.19 -19.37 6.19
CA ARG A 87 -4.50 -20.09 7.28
C ARG A 87 -3.52 -19.20 8.02
N ALA A 88 -3.14 -18.09 7.41
CA ALA A 88 -2.41 -17.02 8.10
C ALA A 88 -3.21 -16.47 9.29
N SER A 89 -4.54 -16.41 9.18
CA SER A 89 -5.41 -16.01 10.28
C SER A 89 -5.31 -16.93 11.50
N VAL A 90 -5.11 -18.23 11.28
CA VAL A 90 -4.92 -19.19 12.36
C VAL A 90 -3.61 -18.92 13.11
N LEU A 91 -2.54 -18.60 12.38
CA LEU A 91 -1.25 -18.22 12.98
C LEU A 91 -1.37 -16.98 13.85
N VAL A 92 -2.09 -15.97 13.37
CA VAL A 92 -2.33 -14.74 14.13
C VAL A 92 -3.11 -15.03 15.40
N THR A 93 -4.17 -15.82 15.30
CA THR A 93 -5.01 -16.22 16.45
C THR A 93 -4.18 -16.94 17.52
N LYS A 94 -3.18 -17.70 17.12
CA LYS A 94 -2.31 -18.47 18.03
C LYS A 94 -1.06 -17.72 18.48
N GLY A 95 -0.98 -16.42 18.24
CA GLY A 95 0.12 -15.57 18.71
C GLY A 95 1.35 -15.56 17.79
N GLY A 96 1.22 -15.96 16.54
CA GLY A 96 2.33 -16.03 15.59
C GLY A 96 2.99 -14.67 15.33
N THR A 97 2.22 -13.60 15.27
CA THR A 97 2.76 -12.24 15.08
C THR A 97 3.72 -11.87 16.19
N GLN A 98 3.32 -12.08 17.44
CA GLN A 98 4.14 -11.73 18.60
C GLN A 98 5.46 -12.52 18.63
N ILE A 99 5.40 -13.79 18.31
CA ILE A 99 6.58 -14.66 18.26
C ILE A 99 7.54 -14.19 17.16
N LEU A 100 7.04 -13.88 15.98
CA LEU A 100 7.87 -13.41 14.86
C LEU A 100 8.49 -12.05 15.13
N LEU A 101 7.75 -11.12 15.73
CA LEU A 101 8.27 -9.81 16.12
C LEU A 101 9.37 -9.95 17.17
N GLN A 102 9.19 -10.82 18.16
CA GLN A 102 10.21 -11.08 19.17
C GLN A 102 11.45 -11.73 18.57
N LEU A 103 11.27 -12.67 17.64
CA LEU A 103 12.36 -13.31 16.95
C LEU A 103 13.15 -12.31 16.09
N LEU A 104 12.47 -11.37 15.44
CA LEU A 104 13.12 -10.29 14.71
C LEU A 104 13.99 -9.41 15.62
N LEU A 105 13.49 -9.04 16.78
CA LEU A 105 14.27 -8.28 17.77
C LEU A 105 15.54 -9.03 18.18
N THR A 106 15.42 -10.30 18.46
CA THR A 106 16.55 -11.12 18.87
C THR A 106 17.58 -11.25 17.76
N ALA A 107 17.12 -11.53 16.53
CA ALA A 107 17.99 -11.68 15.36
C ALA A 107 18.70 -10.36 14.98
N SER A 108 18.08 -9.22 15.22
CA SER A 108 18.65 -7.92 14.90
C SER A 108 19.82 -7.50 15.81
N LYS A 109 20.04 -8.19 16.94
CA LYS A 109 21.14 -7.90 17.85
C LYS A 109 22.51 -8.34 17.31
N ASP A 110 22.51 -9.24 16.31
CA ASP A 110 23.75 -9.63 15.66
C ASP A 110 24.28 -8.46 14.81
N SER A 111 25.58 -8.29 14.77
CA SER A 111 26.23 -7.20 14.04
C SER A 111 27.31 -7.74 13.09
N PRO A 112 27.09 -7.76 11.76
CA PRO A 112 25.85 -7.40 11.09
C PRO A 112 24.76 -8.49 11.24
N PRO A 113 23.48 -8.13 11.14
CA PRO A 113 22.41 -9.13 11.14
C PRO A 113 22.52 -10.10 9.96
N ASN A 114 22.13 -11.35 10.16
CA ASN A 114 22.12 -12.33 9.08
C ASN A 114 21.06 -11.94 8.02
N GLU A 115 21.51 -11.63 6.81
CA GLU A 115 20.65 -11.15 5.74
C GLU A 115 19.57 -12.17 5.36
N GLU A 116 19.92 -13.43 5.20
CA GLU A 116 18.97 -14.48 4.86
C GLU A 116 17.86 -14.60 5.90
N LEU A 117 18.21 -14.55 7.17
CA LEU A 117 17.26 -14.58 8.28
C LEU A 117 16.34 -13.35 8.26
N MET A 118 16.89 -12.16 8.00
CA MET A 118 16.09 -10.94 7.89
C MET A 118 15.08 -11.04 6.74
N VAL A 119 15.50 -11.54 5.58
CA VAL A 119 14.60 -11.76 4.44
C VAL A 119 13.48 -12.73 4.80
N LEU A 120 13.79 -13.84 5.43
CA LEU A 120 12.80 -14.85 5.81
C LEU A 120 11.79 -14.34 6.82
N LEU A 121 12.25 -13.66 7.86
CA LEU A 121 11.38 -13.09 8.91
C LEU A 121 10.45 -12.02 8.35
N HIS A 122 10.98 -11.12 7.53
CA HIS A 122 10.16 -10.08 6.90
C HIS A 122 9.17 -10.67 5.90
N THR A 123 9.55 -11.69 5.16
CA THR A 123 8.64 -12.38 4.25
C THR A 123 7.47 -13.00 5.01
N LEU A 124 7.74 -13.66 6.13
CA LEU A 124 6.70 -14.23 6.99
C LEU A 124 5.79 -13.14 7.57
N LEU A 125 6.37 -12.09 8.12
CA LEU A 125 5.62 -10.96 8.68
C LEU A 125 4.75 -10.27 7.63
N ALA A 126 5.25 -10.13 6.40
CA ALA A 126 4.49 -9.55 5.30
C ALA A 126 3.28 -10.43 4.91
N LYS A 127 3.40 -11.74 5.02
CA LYS A 127 2.30 -12.67 4.71
C LYS A 127 1.22 -12.70 5.79
N ILE A 128 1.62 -12.74 7.06
CA ILE A 128 0.66 -12.85 8.16
C ILE A 128 0.16 -11.49 8.66
N GLY A 129 0.95 -10.44 8.48
CA GLY A 129 0.65 -9.11 8.99
C GLY A 129 -0.71 -8.54 8.59
N PRO A 130 -1.14 -8.66 7.32
CA PRO A 130 -2.46 -8.18 6.91
C PRO A 130 -3.62 -8.83 7.65
N LYS A 131 -3.42 -9.97 8.26
CA LYS A 131 -4.44 -10.69 9.06
C LYS A 131 -4.48 -10.27 10.53
N ASP A 132 -3.49 -9.50 10.99
CA ASP A 132 -3.43 -8.96 12.35
C ASP A 132 -3.60 -7.45 12.32
N LYS A 133 -4.79 -6.97 12.66
CA LYS A 133 -5.12 -5.54 12.67
C LYS A 133 -4.27 -4.73 13.65
N LYS A 134 -3.68 -5.37 14.65
CA LYS A 134 -2.88 -4.72 15.69
C LYS A 134 -1.37 -4.80 15.45
N ILE A 135 -0.94 -5.40 14.33
CA ILE A 135 0.48 -5.63 14.08
C ILE A 135 1.28 -4.32 14.05
N GLY A 136 0.74 -3.27 13.46
CA GLY A 136 1.42 -1.97 13.38
C GLY A 136 1.72 -1.41 14.76
N MET A 137 0.76 -1.45 15.67
CA MET A 137 0.95 -1.03 17.05
C MET A 137 1.95 -1.93 17.80
N LYS A 138 1.81 -3.24 17.66
CA LYS A 138 2.73 -4.21 18.30
C LYS A 138 4.17 -4.00 17.84
N ALA A 139 4.39 -3.79 16.56
CA ALA A 139 5.71 -3.56 15.98
C ALA A 139 6.33 -2.24 16.47
N ARG A 140 5.52 -1.19 16.60
CA ARG A 140 5.98 0.09 17.14
C ARG A 140 6.40 -0.04 18.59
N ILE A 141 5.57 -0.64 19.43
CA ILE A 141 5.81 -0.74 20.87
C ILE A 141 7.03 -1.60 21.17
N ASN A 142 7.23 -2.70 20.46
CA ASN A 142 8.37 -3.58 20.74
C ASN A 142 9.67 -3.20 20.02
N GLY A 143 9.65 -2.21 19.15
CA GLY A 143 10.83 -1.74 18.41
C GLY A 143 11.06 -2.39 17.06
N ALA A 144 10.25 -3.34 16.62
CA ALA A 144 10.41 -4.01 15.34
C ALA A 144 10.22 -3.07 14.15
N LEU A 145 9.33 -2.09 14.26
CA LEU A 145 9.14 -1.05 13.25
C LEU A 145 10.45 -0.34 12.92
N ASN A 146 11.18 0.04 13.93
CA ASN A 146 12.47 0.74 13.81
C ASN A 146 13.52 -0.13 13.11
N ILE A 147 13.56 -1.42 13.44
CA ILE A 147 14.48 -2.37 12.80
C ILE A 147 14.21 -2.45 11.29
N SER A 148 12.97 -2.66 10.91
CA SER A 148 12.58 -2.77 9.50
C SER A 148 12.86 -1.48 8.74
N LEU A 149 12.58 -0.34 9.34
CA LEU A 149 12.85 0.97 8.76
C LEU A 149 14.35 1.20 8.54
N ASN A 150 15.19 0.87 9.51
CA ASN A 150 16.64 0.97 9.38
C ASN A 150 17.18 0.07 8.27
N LEU A 151 16.66 -1.15 8.17
CA LEU A 151 17.06 -2.07 7.10
C LEU A 151 16.73 -1.49 5.72
N VAL A 152 15.56 -0.88 5.54
CA VAL A 152 15.20 -0.24 4.27
C VAL A 152 16.14 0.92 3.96
N LYS A 153 16.40 1.80 4.93
CA LYS A 153 17.26 2.97 4.72
C LYS A 153 18.70 2.60 4.39
N GLN A 154 19.23 1.56 5.01
CA GLN A 154 20.61 1.16 4.84
C GLN A 154 20.88 0.27 3.62
N ASN A 155 19.83 -0.31 3.04
CA ASN A 155 19.97 -1.34 1.99
C ASN A 155 19.16 -1.02 0.73
N LEU A 156 19.09 0.25 0.35
CA LEU A 156 18.32 0.70 -0.82
C LEU A 156 18.74 0.04 -2.13
N GLN A 157 19.99 -0.35 -2.24
CA GLN A 157 20.53 -1.00 -3.44
C GLN A 157 20.39 -2.53 -3.40
N ASN A 158 20.07 -3.11 -2.26
CA ASN A 158 19.93 -4.55 -2.10
C ASN A 158 18.46 -4.94 -2.26
N HIS A 159 18.04 -5.19 -3.49
CA HIS A 159 16.63 -5.47 -3.82
C HIS A 159 16.09 -6.74 -3.15
N LYS A 160 16.94 -7.71 -2.90
CA LYS A 160 16.54 -8.97 -2.23
C LYS A 160 16.09 -8.73 -0.79
N LEU A 161 16.75 -7.84 -0.08
CA LEU A 161 16.44 -7.50 1.31
C LEU A 161 15.37 -6.41 1.41
N ILE A 162 15.47 -5.38 0.56
CA ILE A 162 14.57 -4.22 0.67
C ILE A 162 13.12 -4.59 0.38
N LEU A 163 12.85 -5.48 -0.58
CA LEU A 163 11.49 -5.82 -0.95
C LEU A 163 10.68 -6.40 0.21
N PRO A 164 11.11 -7.47 0.91
CA PRO A 164 10.36 -7.97 2.05
C PRO A 164 10.28 -6.97 3.21
N CYS A 165 11.32 -6.20 3.46
CA CYS A 165 11.28 -5.17 4.50
C CYS A 165 10.26 -4.06 4.17
N LEU A 166 10.20 -3.65 2.92
CA LEU A 166 9.23 -2.64 2.48
C LEU A 166 7.80 -3.20 2.48
N GLN A 167 7.60 -4.46 2.16
CA GLN A 167 6.30 -5.12 2.29
C GLN A 167 5.79 -5.09 3.74
N VAL A 168 6.67 -5.27 4.69
CA VAL A 168 6.33 -5.16 6.12
C VAL A 168 6.02 -3.71 6.49
N LEU A 169 6.82 -2.74 6.03
CA LEU A 169 6.53 -1.32 6.27
C LEU A 169 5.19 -0.90 5.66
N ARG A 170 4.82 -1.43 4.51
CA ARG A 170 3.51 -1.20 3.91
C ARG A 170 2.39 -1.59 4.89
N VAL A 171 2.51 -2.74 5.52
CA VAL A 171 1.53 -3.19 6.52
C VAL A 171 1.52 -2.25 7.74
N TYR A 172 2.68 -1.90 8.26
CA TYR A 172 2.78 -1.02 9.43
C TYR A 172 2.26 0.39 9.15
N SER A 173 2.38 0.87 7.91
CA SER A 173 1.96 2.20 7.50
C SER A 173 0.44 2.40 7.50
N THR A 174 -0.34 1.32 7.57
CA THR A 174 -1.80 1.42 7.69
C THR A 174 -2.25 1.92 9.07
N ASN A 175 -1.40 1.82 10.07
CA ASN A 175 -1.64 2.42 11.37
C ASN A 175 -1.36 3.93 11.31
N SER A 176 -2.32 4.75 11.71
CA SER A 176 -2.23 6.21 11.59
C SER A 176 -1.06 6.81 12.37
N VAL A 177 -0.79 6.29 13.54
CA VAL A 177 0.31 6.71 14.39
C VAL A 177 1.65 6.40 13.73
N ASN A 178 1.79 5.20 13.18
CA ASN A 178 2.99 4.81 12.45
C ASN A 178 3.19 5.68 11.19
N ALA A 179 2.11 6.00 10.48
CA ALA A 179 2.19 6.83 9.28
C ALA A 179 2.78 8.21 9.60
N VAL A 180 2.35 8.85 10.66
CA VAL A 180 2.90 10.14 11.10
C VAL A 180 4.37 10.00 11.49
N SER A 181 4.71 9.00 12.28
CA SER A 181 6.09 8.74 12.72
C SER A 181 7.02 8.46 11.53
N LEU A 182 6.60 7.60 10.62
CA LEU A 182 7.38 7.28 9.42
C LEU A 182 7.57 8.50 8.52
N GLY A 183 6.55 9.36 8.40
CA GLY A 183 6.65 10.61 7.67
C GLY A 183 7.69 11.56 8.28
N LYS A 184 7.72 11.71 9.59
CA LYS A 184 8.73 12.49 10.30
C LYS A 184 10.14 11.95 10.09
N ASN A 185 10.27 10.66 9.87
CA ASN A 185 11.55 9.98 9.64
C ASN A 185 11.95 9.90 8.16
N GLY A 186 11.29 10.66 7.29
CA GLY A 186 11.70 10.80 5.89
C GLY A 186 11.23 9.68 4.96
N VAL A 187 10.28 8.86 5.37
CA VAL A 187 9.84 7.71 4.56
C VAL A 187 9.04 8.14 3.33
N VAL A 188 8.31 9.26 3.39
CA VAL A 188 7.63 9.81 2.21
C VAL A 188 8.65 10.10 1.10
N GLU A 189 9.70 10.83 1.42
CA GLU A 189 10.78 11.18 0.50
C GLU A 189 11.51 9.94 0.00
N LEU A 190 11.70 8.96 0.87
CA LEU A 190 12.33 7.68 0.52
C LEU A 190 11.51 6.92 -0.52
N MET A 191 10.19 6.91 -0.39
CA MET A 191 9.31 6.29 -1.38
C MET A 191 9.40 6.98 -2.73
N PHE A 192 9.43 8.31 -2.77
CA PHE A 192 9.63 9.05 -4.01
C PHE A 192 10.98 8.77 -4.67
N LYS A 193 12.01 8.51 -3.89
CA LYS A 193 13.32 8.09 -4.42
C LYS A 193 13.23 6.74 -5.14
N ILE A 194 12.38 5.85 -4.68
CA ILE A 194 12.17 4.53 -5.29
C ILE A 194 11.28 4.64 -6.54
N ILE A 195 10.18 5.38 -6.48
CA ILE A 195 9.20 5.44 -7.56
C ILE A 195 9.52 6.49 -8.63
N GLY A 196 10.35 7.49 -8.32
CA GLY A 196 10.64 8.60 -9.24
C GLY A 196 11.28 8.18 -10.54
N PRO A 197 12.38 7.42 -10.53
CA PRO A 197 13.02 6.97 -11.76
C PRO A 197 12.13 6.00 -12.52
N PHE A 198 11.85 6.32 -13.79
CA PHE A 198 11.11 5.40 -14.65
C PHE A 198 11.94 4.17 -14.96
N SER A 199 11.42 2.99 -14.65
CA SER A 199 12.04 1.71 -14.94
C SER A 199 11.02 0.60 -14.96
N LYS A 200 11.06 -0.25 -15.97
CA LYS A 200 10.29 -1.49 -16.02
C LYS A 200 10.99 -2.63 -15.28
N LYS A 201 12.15 -2.38 -14.71
CA LYS A 201 12.84 -3.30 -13.82
C LYS A 201 12.33 -3.08 -12.39
N ASN A 202 12.22 -4.14 -11.61
CA ASN A 202 11.81 -4.07 -10.21
C ASN A 202 10.41 -3.45 -9.99
N THR A 203 9.45 -3.78 -10.87
CA THR A 203 8.06 -3.30 -10.76
C THR A 203 7.38 -3.77 -9.48
N SER A 204 7.78 -4.92 -8.95
CA SER A 204 7.30 -5.40 -7.64
C SER A 204 7.68 -4.44 -6.51
N LEU A 205 8.92 -3.98 -6.48
CA LEU A 205 9.38 -3.00 -5.49
C LEU A 205 8.65 -1.67 -5.65
N MET A 206 8.48 -1.22 -6.87
CA MET A 206 7.76 0.01 -7.18
C MET A 206 6.30 -0.05 -6.69
N LYS A 207 5.63 -1.17 -6.95
CA LYS A 207 4.24 -1.35 -6.49
C LYS A 207 4.13 -1.31 -4.97
N VAL A 208 5.03 -1.96 -4.26
CA VAL A 208 5.05 -1.93 -2.79
C VAL A 208 5.36 -0.52 -2.29
N ALA A 209 6.28 0.19 -2.92
CA ALA A 209 6.59 1.58 -2.56
C ALA A 209 5.39 2.51 -2.79
N LEU A 210 4.65 2.34 -3.88
CA LEU A 210 3.43 3.09 -4.16
C LEU A 210 2.34 2.81 -3.12
N ASP A 211 2.13 1.56 -2.75
CA ASP A 211 1.15 1.20 -1.74
C ASP A 211 1.51 1.76 -0.35
N THR A 212 2.80 1.73 -0.02
CA THR A 212 3.32 2.32 1.21
C THR A 212 3.11 3.83 1.22
N LEU A 213 3.46 4.49 0.13
CA LEU A 213 3.27 5.94 -0.03
C LEU A 213 1.79 6.32 0.06
N ALA A 214 0.91 5.56 -0.59
CA ALA A 214 -0.52 5.81 -0.53
C ALA A 214 -1.04 5.73 0.92
N ALA A 215 -0.58 4.74 1.69
CA ALA A 215 -0.94 4.62 3.09
C ALA A 215 -0.41 5.80 3.93
N LEU A 216 0.84 6.22 3.69
CA LEU A 216 1.44 7.36 4.38
C LEU A 216 0.71 8.68 4.09
N LEU A 217 0.26 8.87 2.84
CA LEU A 217 -0.42 10.10 2.41
C LEU A 217 -1.85 10.23 2.92
N LYS A 218 -2.41 9.22 3.57
CA LYS A 218 -3.66 9.35 4.31
C LYS A 218 -3.51 10.25 5.54
N SER A 219 -2.31 10.39 6.07
CA SER A 219 -2.02 11.36 7.12
C SER A 219 -1.97 12.77 6.55
N LYS A 220 -2.74 13.70 7.11
CA LYS A 220 -2.73 15.10 6.71
C LYS A 220 -1.34 15.73 6.78
N THR A 221 -0.61 15.43 7.83
CA THR A 221 0.75 15.92 8.02
C THR A 221 1.66 15.48 6.88
N ASN A 222 1.59 14.21 6.50
CA ASN A 222 2.36 13.67 5.40
C ASN A 222 1.91 14.24 4.05
N ALA A 223 0.61 14.43 3.86
CA ALA A 223 0.08 15.04 2.65
C ALA A 223 0.55 16.49 2.50
N ARG A 224 0.51 17.29 3.57
CA ARG A 224 1.03 18.67 3.57
C ARG A 224 2.52 18.69 3.23
N ARG A 225 3.29 17.82 3.82
CA ARG A 225 4.72 17.68 3.54
C ARG A 225 4.98 17.35 2.07
N ALA A 226 4.20 16.45 1.49
CA ALA A 226 4.31 16.10 0.07
C ALA A 226 3.98 17.29 -0.82
N VAL A 227 2.93 18.06 -0.50
CA VAL A 227 2.56 19.27 -1.23
C VAL A 227 3.67 20.32 -1.16
N ASP A 228 4.19 20.57 0.02
CA ASP A 228 5.24 21.56 0.24
C ASP A 228 6.53 21.25 -0.54
N ARG A 229 6.80 19.97 -0.76
CA ARG A 229 7.97 19.52 -1.52
C ARG A 229 7.74 19.42 -3.02
N GLY A 230 6.53 19.75 -3.50
CA GLY A 230 6.20 19.69 -4.93
C GLY A 230 5.91 18.27 -5.43
N TYR A 231 5.62 17.34 -4.56
CA TYR A 231 5.45 15.93 -4.95
C TYR A 231 4.14 15.67 -5.69
N VAL A 232 3.14 16.54 -5.61
CA VAL A 232 1.92 16.39 -6.42
C VAL A 232 2.26 16.44 -7.90
N GLN A 233 3.09 17.41 -8.30
CA GLN A 233 3.56 17.52 -9.69
C GLN A 233 4.42 16.32 -10.09
N VAL A 234 5.28 15.83 -9.20
CA VAL A 234 6.08 14.63 -9.43
C VAL A 234 5.19 13.42 -9.67
N LEU A 235 4.14 13.23 -8.87
CA LEU A 235 3.18 12.13 -9.06
C LEU A 235 2.48 12.20 -10.42
N LEU A 236 2.07 13.39 -10.84
CA LEU A 236 1.45 13.58 -12.15
C LEU A 236 2.43 13.26 -13.29
N THR A 237 3.67 13.68 -13.15
CA THR A 237 4.74 13.34 -14.12
C THR A 237 4.97 11.83 -14.21
N ILE A 238 5.05 11.16 -13.08
CA ILE A 238 5.20 9.69 -13.02
C ILE A 238 4.00 9.01 -13.69
N TYR A 239 2.80 9.51 -13.44
CA TYR A 239 1.58 8.97 -14.03
C TYR A 239 1.60 9.07 -15.56
N VAL A 240 1.98 10.22 -16.11
CA VAL A 240 2.08 10.44 -17.55
C VAL A 240 3.18 9.57 -18.16
N ASP A 241 4.33 9.44 -17.51
CA ASP A 241 5.40 8.57 -17.98
C ASP A 241 4.93 7.11 -18.11
N TRP A 242 4.26 6.58 -17.11
CA TRP A 242 3.72 5.23 -17.17
C TRP A 242 2.63 5.09 -18.22
N HIS A 243 1.75 6.07 -18.33
CA HIS A 243 0.72 6.09 -19.37
C HIS A 243 1.33 6.03 -20.78
N SER A 244 2.37 6.83 -21.02
CA SER A 244 3.03 6.93 -22.33
C SER A 244 3.82 5.68 -22.70
N HIS A 245 4.42 4.99 -21.72
CA HIS A 245 5.34 3.87 -21.94
C HIS A 245 4.71 2.49 -21.71
N ASP A 246 3.45 2.44 -21.33
CA ASP A 246 2.71 1.20 -21.12
C ASP A 246 1.79 0.88 -22.32
N SER A 247 2.37 0.79 -23.50
CA SER A 247 1.63 0.59 -24.75
C SER A 247 0.83 -0.72 -24.79
N ARG A 248 1.28 -1.72 -24.05
CA ARG A 248 0.62 -3.04 -23.97
C ARG A 248 -0.36 -3.15 -22.81
N HIS A 249 -0.54 -2.09 -22.04
CA HIS A 249 -1.45 -2.03 -20.89
C HIS A 249 -1.21 -3.11 -19.82
N ARG A 250 0.06 -3.44 -19.59
CA ARG A 250 0.48 -4.47 -18.63
C ARG A 250 0.66 -3.96 -17.20
N TYR A 251 0.87 -2.66 -17.03
CA TYR A 251 1.21 -2.06 -15.75
C TYR A 251 0.04 -1.26 -15.15
N MET A 252 -1.17 -1.74 -15.33
CA MET A 252 -2.37 -1.09 -14.80
C MET A 252 -2.28 -0.90 -13.29
N LEU A 253 -1.77 -1.89 -12.54
CA LEU A 253 -1.67 -1.79 -11.08
C LEU A 253 -0.64 -0.76 -10.62
N ILE A 254 0.46 -0.59 -11.34
CA ILE A 254 1.43 0.49 -11.09
C ILE A 254 0.77 1.85 -11.34
N ARG A 255 0.13 2.01 -12.47
CA ARG A 255 -0.57 3.24 -12.86
C ARG A 255 -1.68 3.58 -11.85
N LYS A 256 -2.45 2.58 -11.42
CA LYS A 256 -3.46 2.74 -10.37
C LYS A 256 -2.83 3.13 -9.04
N GLY A 257 -1.68 2.55 -8.71
CA GLY A 257 -0.95 2.91 -7.49
C GLY A 257 -0.55 4.38 -7.44
N VAL A 258 -0.10 4.93 -8.57
CA VAL A 258 0.20 6.37 -8.68
C VAL A 258 -1.05 7.21 -8.48
N LEU A 259 -2.17 6.85 -9.14
CA LEU A 259 -3.45 7.53 -8.95
C LEU A 259 -3.93 7.46 -7.51
N GLN A 260 -3.70 6.36 -6.83
CA GLN A 260 -4.08 6.20 -5.43
C GLN A 260 -3.34 7.19 -4.54
N CYS A 261 -2.06 7.43 -4.82
CA CYS A 261 -1.27 8.45 -4.13
C CYS A 261 -1.83 9.86 -4.39
N ILE A 262 -2.17 10.16 -5.64
CA ILE A 262 -2.79 11.45 -6.02
C ILE A 262 -4.15 11.60 -5.33
N LYS A 263 -4.95 10.53 -5.31
CA LYS A 263 -6.24 10.51 -4.62
C LYS A 263 -6.09 10.86 -3.14
N ASN A 264 -5.11 10.29 -2.46
CA ASN A 264 -4.92 10.51 -1.03
C ASN A 264 -4.36 11.90 -0.72
N VAL A 265 -3.39 12.39 -1.50
CA VAL A 265 -2.84 13.72 -1.28
C VAL A 265 -3.85 14.83 -1.56
N THR A 266 -4.82 14.58 -2.42
CA THR A 266 -5.90 15.52 -2.73
C THR A 266 -7.06 15.48 -1.73
N ASN A 267 -6.95 14.70 -0.67
CA ASN A 267 -7.89 14.77 0.44
C ASN A 267 -7.78 16.07 1.22
N ILE A 268 -6.61 16.70 1.21
CA ILE A 268 -6.44 18.02 1.80
C ILE A 268 -6.57 19.13 0.75
N LYS A 269 -7.00 20.31 1.16
CA LYS A 269 -7.20 21.45 0.29
C LYS A 269 -5.93 21.88 -0.45
N LEU A 270 -4.80 21.93 0.25
CA LEU A 270 -3.51 22.25 -0.36
C LEU A 270 -3.14 21.27 -1.46
N GLY A 271 -3.46 19.99 -1.29
CA GLY A 271 -3.25 18.97 -2.31
C GLY A 271 -4.12 19.18 -3.53
N ARG A 272 -5.39 19.53 -3.34
CA ARG A 272 -6.30 19.85 -4.44
C ARG A 272 -5.84 21.09 -5.21
N LYS A 273 -5.39 22.12 -4.50
CA LYS A 273 -4.83 23.31 -5.13
C LYS A 273 -3.57 22.97 -5.95
N ALA A 274 -2.66 22.23 -5.38
CA ALA A 274 -1.45 21.78 -6.07
C ALA A 274 -1.77 20.94 -7.31
N PHE A 275 -2.78 20.09 -7.23
CA PHE A 275 -3.26 19.29 -8.36
C PHE A 275 -3.79 20.19 -9.50
N ILE A 276 -4.61 21.16 -9.19
CA ILE A 276 -5.12 22.12 -10.17
C ILE A 276 -3.97 22.93 -10.78
N ASP A 277 -3.07 23.47 -9.96
CA ASP A 277 -1.95 24.29 -10.41
C ASP A 277 -0.96 23.52 -11.30
N ALA A 278 -0.90 22.21 -11.14
CA ALA A 278 -0.06 21.32 -11.96
C ALA A 278 -0.78 20.76 -13.19
N ASN A 279 -1.91 21.34 -13.60
CA ASN A 279 -2.75 20.88 -14.70
C ASN A 279 -3.29 19.46 -14.54
N GLY A 280 -3.53 19.04 -13.31
CA GLY A 280 -4.02 17.70 -13.00
C GLY A 280 -5.35 17.37 -13.68
N MET A 281 -6.28 18.33 -13.76
CA MET A 281 -7.57 18.12 -14.43
C MET A 281 -7.36 17.77 -15.90
N LYS A 282 -6.54 18.54 -16.61
CA LYS A 282 -6.24 18.31 -18.03
C LYS A 282 -5.55 16.97 -18.26
N ILE A 283 -4.60 16.64 -17.41
CA ILE A 283 -3.86 15.36 -17.47
C ILE A 283 -4.81 14.19 -17.29
N LEU A 284 -5.61 14.19 -16.24
CA LEU A 284 -6.51 13.06 -15.97
C LEU A 284 -7.66 12.99 -16.96
N TYR A 285 -8.14 14.11 -17.46
CA TYR A 285 -9.15 14.12 -18.53
C TYR A 285 -8.62 13.44 -19.78
N ASN A 286 -7.46 13.86 -20.29
CA ASN A 286 -6.91 13.34 -21.55
C ASN A 286 -6.45 11.88 -21.41
N THR A 287 -5.79 11.52 -20.33
CA THR A 287 -5.38 10.13 -20.09
C THR A 287 -6.60 9.21 -19.93
N SER A 288 -7.66 9.67 -19.28
CA SER A 288 -8.90 8.92 -19.14
C SER A 288 -9.59 8.69 -20.49
N GLN A 289 -9.60 9.68 -21.38
CA GLN A 289 -10.15 9.54 -22.71
C GLN A 289 -9.45 8.43 -23.50
N GLU A 290 -8.13 8.38 -23.43
CA GLU A 290 -7.34 7.32 -24.06
C GLU A 290 -7.58 5.95 -23.39
N CYS A 291 -7.79 5.91 -22.09
CA CYS A 291 -8.06 4.67 -21.35
C CYS A 291 -9.46 4.09 -21.64
N LEU A 292 -10.42 4.91 -22.06
CA LEU A 292 -11.79 4.44 -22.37
C LEU A 292 -11.82 3.37 -23.45
N ALA A 293 -10.88 3.39 -24.38
CA ALA A 293 -10.79 2.40 -25.45
C ALA A 293 -10.39 1.00 -24.97
N VAL A 294 -9.86 0.88 -23.77
CA VAL A 294 -9.26 -0.35 -23.25
C VAL A 294 -9.92 -0.74 -21.94
N ARG A 295 -10.69 -1.80 -21.96
CA ARG A 295 -11.48 -2.25 -20.80
C ARG A 295 -10.63 -2.57 -19.56
N THR A 296 -9.44 -3.12 -19.76
CA THR A 296 -8.53 -3.44 -18.63
C THR A 296 -8.10 -2.21 -17.85
N LEU A 297 -8.23 -1.02 -18.44
CA LEU A 297 -7.87 0.26 -17.83
C LEU A 297 -9.06 0.98 -17.16
N ASP A 298 -10.22 0.34 -17.10
CA ASP A 298 -11.42 0.91 -16.45
C ASP A 298 -11.16 1.38 -15.00
N PRO A 299 -10.38 0.68 -14.17
CA PRO A 299 -10.05 1.18 -12.83
C PRO A 299 -9.33 2.53 -12.84
N LEU A 300 -8.51 2.81 -13.86
CA LEU A 300 -7.84 4.10 -14.01
C LEU A 300 -8.83 5.22 -14.31
N VAL A 301 -9.80 4.96 -15.17
CA VAL A 301 -10.86 5.92 -15.50
C VAL A 301 -11.69 6.25 -14.27
N ASN A 302 -12.10 5.24 -13.51
CA ASN A 302 -12.89 5.42 -12.30
C ASN A 302 -12.14 6.21 -11.23
N THR A 303 -10.89 5.86 -10.98
CA THR A 303 -10.07 6.57 -9.98
C THR A 303 -9.79 8.00 -10.41
N SER A 304 -9.47 8.22 -11.69
CA SER A 304 -9.27 9.57 -12.23
C SER A 304 -10.52 10.43 -12.08
N SER A 305 -11.69 9.87 -12.36
CA SER A 305 -12.96 10.57 -12.20
C SER A 305 -13.23 10.97 -10.75
N LEU A 306 -12.95 10.10 -9.80
CA LEU A 306 -13.05 10.41 -8.38
C LEU A 306 -12.16 11.58 -7.98
N ILE A 307 -10.92 11.59 -8.45
CA ILE A 307 -9.96 12.67 -8.18
C ILE A 307 -10.45 13.99 -8.80
N MET A 308 -10.86 13.95 -10.06
CA MET A 308 -11.34 15.12 -10.78
C MET A 308 -12.56 15.73 -10.09
N ARG A 309 -13.52 14.91 -9.69
CA ARG A 309 -14.72 15.35 -8.97
C ARG A 309 -14.36 16.06 -7.67
N LYS A 310 -13.42 15.52 -6.93
CA LYS A 310 -12.97 16.08 -5.66
C LYS A 310 -12.22 17.40 -5.83
N CYS A 311 -11.40 17.51 -6.88
CA CYS A 311 -10.53 18.66 -7.12
C CYS A 311 -11.19 19.75 -7.94
N PHE A 312 -12.30 19.44 -8.59
CA PHE A 312 -12.97 20.38 -9.48
C PHE A 312 -13.39 21.64 -8.70
N PRO A 313 -13.03 22.84 -9.18
CA PRO A 313 -13.38 24.07 -8.46
C PRO A 313 -14.90 24.25 -8.42
N LYS A 314 -15.50 24.12 -7.27
CA LYS A 314 -16.96 24.23 -7.09
C LYS A 314 -17.51 25.59 -7.50
N ASN A 315 -16.70 26.64 -7.39
CA ASN A 315 -17.04 27.98 -7.82
C ASN A 315 -17.08 28.17 -9.34
N ARG A 316 -16.52 27.23 -10.13
CA ARG A 316 -16.60 27.25 -11.60
C ARG A 316 -17.71 26.36 -12.14
N LEU A 317 -18.37 25.56 -11.31
CA LEU A 317 -19.52 24.81 -11.75
C LEU A 317 -20.64 25.78 -12.07
N PRO A 318 -21.07 25.91 -13.35
CA PRO A 318 -22.24 26.69 -13.63
C PRO A 318 -23.39 26.07 -12.85
N LEU A 319 -24.17 26.91 -12.20
CA LEU A 319 -25.38 26.46 -11.55
C LEU A 319 -26.17 25.67 -12.58
N PRO A 320 -26.48 24.38 -12.28
CA PRO A 320 -26.83 23.48 -13.35
C PRO A 320 -28.14 23.88 -13.98
N THR A 321 -28.20 23.75 -15.27
CA THR A 321 -29.37 23.39 -16.10
C THR A 321 -30.66 24.13 -15.88
N ILE A 322 -30.86 24.81 -14.78
CA ILE A 322 -32.01 25.67 -14.52
C ILE A 322 -32.00 26.87 -15.47
N LYS A 323 -30.82 27.30 -15.91
CA LYS A 323 -30.65 28.37 -16.88
C LYS A 323 -31.26 28.05 -18.26
N SER A 324 -31.26 26.81 -18.69
CA SER A 324 -31.63 26.51 -20.07
C SER A 324 -33.08 26.10 -20.23
N ALA A 325 -33.72 25.55 -19.21
CA ALA A 325 -35.08 25.04 -19.32
C ALA A 325 -36.18 26.13 -19.18
N PHE A 326 -35.93 27.19 -18.42
CA PHE A 326 -37.00 28.14 -18.06
C PHE A 326 -36.60 29.62 -18.09
N HIS A 327 -35.44 30.02 -18.53
CA HIS A 327 -34.91 31.38 -18.48
C HIS A 327 -35.01 32.05 -17.10
N PHE A 328 -34.92 31.26 -16.05
CA PHE A 328 -34.92 31.78 -14.70
C PHE A 328 -33.59 32.43 -14.37
N GLN A 329 -33.64 33.70 -13.98
CA GLN A 329 -32.53 34.27 -13.24
C GLN A 329 -32.66 33.86 -11.78
N LEU A 330 -31.71 33.04 -11.35
CA LEU A 330 -31.61 32.74 -9.94
C LEU A 330 -31.34 34.02 -9.14
N PRO A 331 -32.01 34.19 -8.00
CA PRO A 331 -31.69 35.33 -7.14
C PRO A 331 -30.22 35.26 -6.72
N VAL A 332 -29.60 36.40 -6.58
CA VAL A 332 -28.23 36.49 -6.08
C VAL A 332 -28.20 35.88 -4.68
N ILE A 333 -27.51 34.77 -4.53
CA ILE A 333 -27.38 34.10 -3.25
C ILE A 333 -26.20 34.69 -2.50
N PRO A 334 -26.41 35.20 -1.28
CA PRO A 334 -25.30 35.72 -0.47
C PRO A 334 -24.27 34.62 -0.26
N ALA A 335 -22.98 34.97 -0.31
CA ALA A 335 -21.89 34.04 -0.14
C ALA A 335 -21.88 33.33 1.23
N SER A 336 -22.61 33.88 2.21
CA SER A 336 -22.76 33.25 3.53
C SER A 336 -24.25 33.24 3.91
N GLY A 337 -24.72 32.11 4.44
CA GLY A 337 -26.08 31.97 4.91
C GLY A 337 -26.68 30.59 4.62
N PRO A 338 -27.92 30.34 5.09
CA PRO A 338 -28.57 29.03 4.96
C PRO A 338 -28.79 28.59 3.52
N VAL A 339 -29.02 29.56 2.61
CA VAL A 339 -29.27 29.27 1.19
C VAL A 339 -27.97 28.91 0.48
N ALA A 340 -26.86 29.56 0.85
CA ALA A 340 -25.53 29.21 0.31
C ALA A 340 -25.13 27.78 0.72
N GLN A 341 -25.46 27.37 1.94
CA GLN A 341 -25.21 26.00 2.42
C GLN A 341 -26.05 24.97 1.66
N LEU A 342 -27.29 25.31 1.31
CA LEU A 342 -28.17 24.42 0.56
C LEU A 342 -27.61 24.09 -0.84
N TYR A 343 -26.93 25.02 -1.49
CA TYR A 343 -26.34 24.85 -2.81
C TYR A 343 -24.86 24.45 -2.77
N ASN A 344 -24.31 24.15 -1.59
CA ASN A 344 -22.90 23.82 -1.40
C ASN A 344 -21.96 24.86 -2.00
N LEU A 345 -22.34 26.12 -1.93
CA LEU A 345 -21.45 27.21 -2.33
C LEU A 345 -20.31 27.32 -1.33
N PRO A 346 -19.05 27.41 -1.81
CA PRO A 346 -17.93 27.51 -0.89
C PRO A 346 -18.04 28.78 -0.05
N PRO A 347 -17.86 28.71 1.27
CA PRO A 347 -17.80 29.90 2.11
C PRO A 347 -16.55 30.70 1.75
N ASP A 348 -16.62 32.04 1.89
CA ASP A 348 -15.49 32.95 1.61
C ASP A 348 -14.27 32.70 2.51
N VAL A 349 -14.45 31.99 3.61
CA VAL A 349 -13.40 31.66 4.56
C VAL A 349 -12.99 30.20 4.34
N ASP A 350 -12.09 29.99 3.37
CA ASP A 350 -11.70 28.66 2.93
C ASP A 350 -10.73 27.94 3.86
N ASP A 351 -10.02 28.66 4.73
CA ASP A 351 -8.89 28.09 5.47
C ASP A 351 -9.30 27.19 6.65
N VAL A 352 -10.56 27.30 7.10
CA VAL A 352 -11.07 26.53 8.24
C VAL A 352 -11.65 25.18 7.82
N VAL A 353 -11.85 24.96 6.53
CA VAL A 353 -12.60 23.79 6.00
C VAL A 353 -11.71 22.57 5.82
N ASP A 354 -10.38 22.71 5.85
CA ASP A 354 -9.44 21.61 5.65
C ASP A 354 -9.58 20.51 6.68
N GLU A 355 -10.04 20.81 7.87
CA GLU A 355 -10.22 19.81 8.93
C GLU A 355 -11.46 18.95 8.75
N SER A 356 -12.48 19.47 8.05
CA SER A 356 -13.72 18.72 7.81
C SER A 356 -13.65 17.79 6.59
N ASP A 357 -12.64 17.95 5.75
CA ASP A 357 -12.47 17.12 4.55
C ASP A 357 -12.03 15.68 4.85
N ASP A 358 -11.71 15.38 6.10
CA ASP A 358 -11.32 14.03 6.51
C ASP A 358 -12.44 13.02 6.44
N ASN A 359 -13.68 13.46 6.48
CA ASN A 359 -14.84 12.57 6.54
C ASN A 359 -15.17 11.96 5.18
N ASP A 360 -14.62 12.49 4.08
CA ASP A 360 -14.86 11.96 2.75
C ASP A 360 -14.08 10.68 2.45
N ASP A 361 -13.16 10.28 3.32
CA ASP A 361 -12.31 9.12 3.13
C ASP A 361 -12.95 7.79 3.49
N ALA A 362 -14.07 7.79 4.18
CA ALA A 362 -14.75 6.57 4.59
C ALA A 362 -15.22 5.73 3.39
N GLU A 363 -15.54 6.37 2.27
CA GLU A 363 -15.93 5.66 1.04
C GLU A 363 -14.76 5.00 0.33
N THR A 364 -13.54 5.47 0.57
CA THR A 364 -12.35 4.98 -0.13
C THR A 364 -11.72 3.78 0.54
N GLU A 365 -11.94 3.59 1.84
CA GLU A 365 -11.46 2.41 2.55
C GLU A 365 -12.13 1.13 2.12
N SER A 366 -13.39 1.19 1.71
CA SER A 366 -14.11 0.02 1.20
C SER A 366 -13.60 -0.45 -0.16
N GLU A 367 -12.94 0.41 -0.91
CA GLU A 367 -12.33 0.07 -2.21
C GLU A 367 -10.94 -0.52 -2.08
N ILE A 368 -10.35 -0.42 -0.90
CA ILE A 368 -9.03 -1.03 -0.62
C ILE A 368 -9.24 -2.51 -0.36
N GLU A 369 -10.07 -3.02 -0.95
CA GLU A 369 -10.27 -4.01 -1.15
C GLU A 369 -9.95 -5.12 -0.83
N THR A 370 -10.42 -5.95 -0.71
CA THR A 370 -10.80 -7.31 -0.96
C THR A 370 -10.11 -8.03 -2.11
N GLU A 371 -8.98 -7.56 -2.56
CA GLU A 371 -8.07 -8.40 -3.30
C GLU A 371 -7.59 -9.49 -2.36
N ASN A 372 -7.89 -10.75 -2.67
CA ASN A 372 -7.36 -11.88 -1.93
C ASN A 372 -5.83 -11.77 -1.86
N ASP A 373 -5.26 -11.89 -0.67
CA ASP A 373 -3.82 -11.83 -0.48
C ASP A 373 -3.07 -12.86 -1.33
N ASP A 374 -3.72 -13.97 -1.65
CA ASP A 374 -3.17 -14.99 -2.55
C ASP A 374 -2.99 -14.46 -3.98
N ASP A 375 -3.89 -13.61 -4.46
CA ASP A 375 -3.78 -12.97 -5.78
C ASP A 375 -2.68 -11.90 -5.79
N LYS A 376 -2.47 -11.20 -4.67
CA LYS A 376 -1.38 -10.22 -4.56
C LYS A 376 0.00 -10.86 -4.63
N ASP A 377 0.20 -11.98 -3.96
CA ASP A 377 1.46 -12.71 -3.99
C ASP A 377 1.79 -13.25 -5.38
N GLN A 378 0.78 -13.64 -6.16
CA GLN A 378 0.97 -14.07 -7.55
C GLN A 378 1.32 -12.90 -8.46
N HIS A 379 0.75 -11.72 -8.24
CA HIS A 379 1.03 -10.53 -9.04
C HIS A 379 2.45 -10.01 -8.84
N PHE A 380 3.04 -10.19 -7.67
CA PHE A 380 4.42 -9.75 -7.39
C PHE A 380 5.49 -10.67 -7.97
N LYS A 381 5.16 -11.88 -8.40
CA LYS A 381 6.11 -12.82 -9.00
C LYS A 381 6.36 -12.57 -10.47
N ASN A 382 5.45 -11.91 -11.15
CA ASN A 382 5.56 -11.55 -12.56
C ASN A 382 5.74 -10.04 -12.66
N ASP A 383 6.84 -9.60 -13.28
CA ASP A 383 7.05 -8.20 -13.60
C ASP A 383 5.98 -7.67 -14.57
N ASP A 384 5.33 -8.56 -15.32
CA ASP A 384 4.19 -8.28 -16.19
C ASP A 384 2.88 -8.59 -15.45
N ILE A 385 2.28 -7.55 -14.86
CA ILE A 385 0.99 -7.68 -14.19
C ILE A 385 -0.10 -7.50 -15.23
N GLU A 386 -0.54 -8.60 -15.82
CA GLU A 386 -1.70 -8.62 -16.72
C GLU A 386 -2.98 -8.79 -15.91
N THR A 387 -3.92 -7.87 -16.13
CA THR A 387 -5.25 -7.99 -15.56
C THR A 387 -6.08 -8.95 -16.41
N ASP A 388 -6.63 -9.99 -15.81
CA ASP A 388 -7.51 -10.93 -16.49
C ASP A 388 -8.83 -10.22 -16.84
N ILE A 389 -9.12 -10.12 -18.14
CA ILE A 389 -10.34 -9.50 -18.65
C ILE A 389 -11.60 -10.16 -18.10
N ASN A 390 -11.57 -11.48 -17.85
CA ASN A 390 -12.70 -12.23 -17.34
C ASN A 390 -13.04 -11.90 -15.88
N LYS A 391 -12.11 -11.35 -15.14
CA LYS A 391 -12.30 -10.90 -13.74
C LYS A 391 -12.78 -9.46 -13.65
N LEU A 392 -12.84 -8.73 -14.78
CA LEU A 392 -13.30 -7.35 -14.79
C LEU A 392 -14.82 -7.28 -14.65
N LYS A 393 -15.25 -6.32 -13.85
CA LYS A 393 -16.66 -6.01 -13.69
C LYS A 393 -17.24 -5.44 -15.01
N PRO A 394 -18.56 -5.55 -15.24
CA PRO A 394 -19.19 -4.97 -16.42
C PRO A 394 -18.96 -3.47 -16.52
N ARG A 395 -18.81 -2.95 -17.75
CA ARG A 395 -18.58 -1.51 -18.01
C ARG A 395 -19.70 -0.58 -17.55
N GLN A 396 -20.83 -1.10 -17.13
CA GLN A 396 -21.91 -0.33 -16.55
C GLN A 396 -21.45 0.53 -15.38
N GLU A 397 -20.40 0.11 -14.67
CA GLU A 397 -19.79 0.89 -13.58
C GLU A 397 -19.08 2.16 -14.08
N LEU A 398 -18.73 2.22 -15.35
CA LEU A 398 -18.15 3.43 -15.95
C LEU A 398 -19.18 4.49 -16.30
N GLY A 399 -20.48 4.20 -16.28
CA GLY A 399 -21.53 5.11 -16.74
C GLY A 399 -21.41 6.50 -16.12
N ARG A 400 -21.25 6.57 -14.79
CA ARG A 400 -21.05 7.84 -14.07
C ARG A 400 -19.77 8.55 -14.49
N SER A 401 -18.67 7.82 -14.61
CA SER A 401 -17.39 8.39 -15.00
C SER A 401 -17.42 8.94 -16.42
N ILE A 402 -18.06 8.25 -17.34
CA ILE A 402 -18.24 8.72 -18.73
C ILE A 402 -19.10 9.98 -18.78
N GLU A 403 -20.19 10.02 -18.04
CA GLU A 403 -21.06 11.19 -17.96
C GLU A 403 -20.34 12.40 -17.38
N GLU A 404 -19.55 12.20 -16.34
CA GLU A 404 -18.73 13.28 -15.75
C GLU A 404 -17.68 13.79 -16.74
N LEU A 405 -17.01 12.94 -17.50
CA LEU A 405 -16.06 13.34 -18.52
C LEU A 405 -16.74 14.16 -19.62
N LYS A 406 -17.94 13.79 -20.04
CA LYS A 406 -18.72 14.57 -21.01
C LYS A 406 -19.13 15.92 -20.44
N MET A 407 -19.49 15.98 -19.19
CA MET A 407 -19.78 17.23 -18.49
C MET A 407 -18.57 18.16 -18.47
N TYR A 408 -17.41 17.65 -18.13
CA TYR A 408 -16.17 18.43 -18.13
C TYR A 408 -15.84 18.95 -19.53
N GLU A 409 -16.00 18.15 -20.57
CA GLU A 409 -15.80 18.56 -21.96
C GLU A 409 -16.73 19.71 -22.34
N GLN A 410 -17.99 19.63 -21.94
CA GLN A 410 -18.99 20.64 -22.26
C GLN A 410 -18.72 21.98 -21.59
N PHE A 411 -18.34 21.97 -20.30
CA PHE A 411 -18.17 23.19 -19.51
C PHE A 411 -16.74 23.73 -19.52
N PHE A 412 -15.77 22.92 -19.88
CA PHE A 412 -14.35 23.26 -19.89
C PHE A 412 -13.69 22.76 -21.18
N PRO A 413 -13.99 23.41 -22.34
CA PRO A 413 -13.41 23.01 -23.61
C PRO A 413 -11.89 22.99 -23.61
N GLU A 414 -11.25 23.81 -22.77
CA GLU A 414 -9.81 23.86 -22.63
C GLU A 414 -9.18 22.51 -22.16
N LEU A 415 -9.97 21.65 -21.53
CA LEU A 415 -9.47 20.33 -21.12
C LEU A 415 -9.25 19.40 -22.32
N SER A 416 -10.01 19.59 -23.41
CA SER A 416 -9.89 18.78 -24.62
C SER A 416 -8.84 19.30 -25.60
N GLU A 417 -8.23 20.45 -25.35
CA GLU A 417 -7.09 20.92 -26.12
C GLU A 417 -5.95 19.90 -26.04
N ASN A 418 -5.24 19.70 -27.16
CA ASN A 418 -4.20 18.69 -27.26
C ASN A 418 -3.27 18.70 -26.05
N PHE A 419 -3.35 17.63 -25.28
CA PHE A 419 -2.39 17.38 -24.21
C PHE A 419 -1.03 17.08 -24.82
N GLN A 420 -0.04 17.89 -24.46
CA GLN A 420 1.36 17.66 -24.85
C GLN A 420 2.19 17.49 -23.59
N GLU A 421 3.24 16.71 -23.66
CA GLU A 421 4.19 16.55 -22.55
C GLU A 421 4.77 17.89 -22.09
N CYS A 422 4.85 18.89 -22.98
CA CYS A 422 5.28 20.24 -22.64
C CYS A 422 4.37 20.93 -21.64
N ASP A 423 3.10 20.55 -21.51
CA ASP A 423 2.21 21.08 -20.48
C ASP A 423 2.64 20.68 -19.06
N LEU A 424 3.35 19.57 -18.93
CA LEU A 424 3.98 19.14 -17.67
C LEU A 424 5.31 19.80 -17.41
N VAL A 425 6.11 20.00 -18.48
CA VAL A 425 7.48 20.51 -18.39
C VAL A 425 7.50 22.02 -18.11
N SER A 426 6.41 22.75 -18.42
CA SER A 426 6.32 24.20 -18.16
C SER A 426 6.41 24.56 -16.66
N LYS A 427 6.24 23.58 -15.79
CA LYS A 427 6.41 23.73 -14.33
C LYS A 427 7.37 22.67 -13.85
N GLU A 428 8.65 22.98 -13.83
CA GLU A 428 9.65 22.04 -13.32
C GLU A 428 9.32 21.69 -11.85
N PRO A 429 9.26 20.40 -11.52
CA PRO A 429 9.14 20.00 -10.13
C PRO A 429 10.35 20.47 -9.36
N LYS A 430 10.17 20.86 -8.12
CA LYS A 430 11.31 21.18 -7.25
C LYS A 430 12.28 20.00 -7.24
N PRO A 431 13.59 20.24 -7.33
CA PRO A 431 14.56 19.15 -7.30
C PRO A 431 14.33 18.29 -6.06
N PHE A 432 14.40 16.99 -6.26
CA PHE A 432 14.31 16.03 -5.19
C PHE A 432 15.55 16.15 -4.31
N VAL A 433 15.40 16.80 -3.16
CA VAL A 433 16.47 16.88 -2.16
C VAL A 433 16.15 15.85 -1.08
N PRO A 434 16.98 14.79 -0.94
CA PRO A 434 16.79 13.85 0.16
C PRO A 434 16.81 14.59 1.49
N ASP A 435 15.92 14.23 2.40
CA ASP A 435 15.95 14.75 3.75
C ASP A 435 17.26 14.32 4.44
N ALA A 436 17.85 15.22 5.24
CA ALA A 436 19.06 14.92 5.99
C ALA A 436 18.92 13.66 6.87
N ASN A 437 17.72 13.27 7.24
CA ASN A 437 17.43 12.09 8.05
C ASN A 437 17.44 10.77 7.27
N LEU A 438 17.57 10.78 5.95
CA LEU A 438 17.50 9.58 5.10
C LEU A 438 18.70 8.63 5.23
N GLY A 439 19.69 8.93 5.97
CA GLY A 439 20.85 8.06 6.24
C GLY A 439 21.25 8.03 7.71
N GLY A 440 20.55 8.76 8.54
CA GLY A 440 20.85 8.87 9.95
C GLY A 440 20.10 7.88 10.85
N PRO A 441 20.41 7.87 12.14
CA PRO A 441 19.66 7.07 13.09
C PRO A 441 18.21 7.53 13.13
N ILE A 442 17.32 6.57 13.22
CA ILE A 442 15.88 6.81 13.21
C ILE A 442 15.39 6.79 14.63
N VAL A 443 14.74 7.89 15.01
CA VAL A 443 14.04 7.96 16.30
C VAL A 443 12.56 7.77 16.00
N VAL A 444 12.01 6.65 16.42
CA VAL A 444 10.57 6.41 16.38
C VAL A 444 10.01 6.86 17.72
N PRO A 445 8.99 7.76 17.75
CA PRO A 445 8.42 8.19 19.00
C PRO A 445 7.85 7.01 19.79
N THR A 446 8.02 7.04 21.09
CA THR A 446 7.37 6.09 21.98
C THR A 446 5.87 6.38 22.05
N ALA A 447 5.08 5.39 22.51
CA ALA A 447 3.62 5.50 22.55
C ALA A 447 3.07 6.68 23.38
N GLY A 448 3.90 7.31 24.19
CA GLY A 448 3.52 8.46 25.01
C GLY A 448 3.85 9.83 24.40
N GLU A 449 4.49 9.88 23.26
CA GLU A 449 4.97 11.13 22.63
C GLU A 449 4.04 11.63 21.51
N GLU A 450 2.93 11.01 21.34
CA GLU A 450 1.92 11.34 20.34
C GLU A 450 0.73 12.04 20.98
#